data_3bb6401adf5f693ca13e745ed46f33a2
#
_entry.id   3bb6401adf5f693ca13e745ed46f33a2
#
_cell.length_a   1.000
_cell.length_b   1.000
_cell.length_c   1.000
_cell.angle_alpha   90.00
_cell.angle_beta   90.00
_cell.angle_gamma   90.00
#
_symmetry.space_group_name_H-M   'P 1'
#
loop_
_entity.id
_entity.type
_entity.pdbx_description
1 polymer ?
#
loop_
_entity_poly.entity_id
_entity_poly.type
_entity_poly.pdbx_seq_one_letter_code
_entity_poly.pdbx_strand_id
1 'polypeptide(L)'
;MKLMKNEKGNSDKFDSMPFFALIHHISKNRLRYTMKNPNRIDMVHEGRYLMEIHKKKNLSQDDLAGIFGQSKGTIAKALRKLEDNDYVERIIDENNRRKYMLKTTKKGEKLAVLLIEDLNEWERSVGIDELDDNTKNQLKKIARRSEELLKED
;
A
#
# COMPACT_ATOMS: atom_id res chain seq x y z
N MET A 1 -25.32 -4.50 -5.19
CA MET A 1 -25.10 -3.31 -6.07
C MET A 1 -25.29 -3.73 -7.52
N LYS A 2 -26.30 -3.18 -8.22
CA LYS A 2 -26.56 -3.52 -9.62
C LYS A 2 -25.43 -2.93 -10.48
N LEU A 3 -24.65 -3.80 -11.11
CA LEU A 3 -23.82 -3.42 -12.25
C LEU A 3 -24.76 -2.90 -13.34
N MET A 4 -24.69 -1.61 -13.61
CA MET A 4 -25.44 -0.99 -14.71
C MET A 4 -24.87 -1.56 -16.01
N LYS A 5 -25.68 -2.36 -16.71
CA LYS A 5 -25.45 -2.73 -18.10
C LYS A 5 -25.42 -1.45 -18.93
N ASN A 6 -24.30 -1.12 -19.48
CA ASN A 6 -24.17 -0.05 -20.46
C ASN A 6 -24.51 -0.63 -21.86
N GLU A 7 -25.81 -0.66 -22.17
CA GLU A 7 -26.30 -1.00 -23.51
C GLU A 7 -26.36 0.28 -24.33
N LYS A 8 -25.23 0.71 -24.88
CA LYS A 8 -25.16 1.55 -26.10
C LYS A 8 -23.72 1.46 -26.63
N GLY A 9 -23.57 1.03 -27.87
CA GLY A 9 -22.33 0.76 -28.59
C GLY A 9 -21.31 1.91 -28.68
N ASN A 10 -20.87 2.37 -27.53
CA ASN A 10 -19.73 3.22 -27.37
C ASN A 10 -18.65 2.34 -26.75
N SER A 11 -17.55 2.09 -27.49
CA SER A 11 -16.34 1.42 -26.98
C SER A 11 -16.01 2.05 -25.61
N ASP A 12 -15.97 1.24 -24.55
CA ASP A 12 -15.58 1.72 -23.23
C ASP A 12 -14.16 2.28 -23.35
N LYS A 13 -13.90 3.42 -22.72
CA LYS A 13 -12.56 4.03 -22.69
C LYS A 13 -11.45 3.05 -22.21
N PHE A 14 -11.82 1.98 -21.56
CA PHE A 14 -10.92 0.95 -21.08
C PHE A 14 -10.56 -0.09 -22.15
N ASP A 15 -11.39 -0.26 -23.21
CA ASP A 15 -11.18 -1.28 -24.27
C ASP A 15 -9.86 -1.06 -25.03
N SER A 16 -9.47 0.19 -25.23
CA SER A 16 -8.24 0.58 -25.92
C SER A 16 -7.09 1.01 -25.00
N MET A 17 -7.32 0.99 -23.68
CA MET A 17 -6.33 1.47 -22.72
C MET A 17 -5.18 0.46 -22.56
N PRO A 18 -3.91 0.90 -22.72
CA PRO A 18 -2.77 0.02 -22.46
C PRO A 18 -2.80 -0.56 -21.04
N PHE A 19 -2.38 -1.81 -20.88
CA PHE A 19 -2.45 -2.54 -19.62
C PHE A 19 -1.81 -1.77 -18.44
N PHE A 20 -0.64 -1.17 -18.65
CA PHE A 20 0.01 -0.36 -17.61
C PHE A 20 -0.82 0.87 -17.21
N ALA A 21 -1.51 1.49 -18.16
CA ALA A 21 -2.41 2.62 -17.88
C ALA A 21 -3.63 2.18 -17.05
N LEU A 22 -4.16 0.96 -17.26
CA LEU A 22 -5.21 0.38 -16.43
C LEU A 22 -4.74 0.21 -14.98
N ILE A 23 -3.56 -0.35 -14.75
CA ILE A 23 -2.97 -0.49 -13.41
C ILE A 23 -2.84 0.87 -12.73
N HIS A 24 -2.30 1.86 -13.44
CA HIS A 24 -2.17 3.22 -12.92
C HIS A 24 -3.54 3.84 -12.59
N HIS A 25 -4.53 3.63 -13.45
CA HIS A 25 -5.90 4.13 -13.24
C HIS A 25 -6.54 3.53 -11.98
N ILE A 26 -6.40 2.22 -11.79
CA ILE A 26 -6.89 1.51 -10.60
C ILE A 26 -6.23 2.06 -9.34
N SER A 27 -4.91 2.17 -9.34
CA SER A 27 -4.12 2.69 -8.21
C SER A 27 -4.52 4.13 -7.86
N LYS A 28 -4.68 5.01 -8.86
CA LYS A 28 -5.12 6.40 -8.68
C LYS A 28 -6.53 6.48 -8.10
N ASN A 29 -7.44 5.62 -8.54
CA ASN A 29 -8.81 5.59 -8.03
C ASN A 29 -8.85 5.06 -6.58
N ARG A 30 -8.01 4.09 -6.22
CA ARG A 30 -7.85 3.66 -4.84
C ARG A 30 -7.44 4.82 -3.92
N LEU A 31 -6.44 5.59 -4.34
CA LEU A 31 -6.00 6.77 -3.59
C LEU A 31 -7.14 7.78 -3.40
N ARG A 32 -7.86 8.11 -4.48
CA ARG A 32 -9.02 9.02 -4.43
C ARG A 32 -10.13 8.51 -3.52
N TYR A 33 -10.38 7.21 -3.51
CA TYR A 33 -11.37 6.60 -2.62
C TYR A 33 -10.98 6.81 -1.15
N THR A 34 -9.72 6.56 -0.79
CA THR A 34 -9.23 6.81 0.57
C THR A 34 -9.36 8.28 0.98
N MET A 35 -9.08 9.21 0.05
CA MET A 35 -9.19 10.66 0.30
C MET A 35 -10.62 11.15 0.52
N LYS A 36 -11.64 10.39 0.15
CA LYS A 36 -13.05 10.73 0.44
C LYS A 36 -13.43 10.53 1.91
N ASN A 37 -12.66 9.77 2.66
CA ASN A 37 -12.90 9.56 4.08
C ASN A 37 -12.14 10.60 4.92
N PRO A 38 -12.81 11.61 5.51
CA PRO A 38 -12.16 12.71 6.22
C PRO A 38 -11.32 12.24 7.42
N ASN A 39 -11.66 11.10 8.00
CA ASN A 39 -10.92 10.52 9.15
C ASN A 39 -9.57 9.88 8.75
N ARG A 40 -9.22 9.84 7.46
CA ARG A 40 -8.06 9.14 6.91
C ARG A 40 -7.13 10.02 6.07
N ILE A 41 -7.52 11.27 5.83
CA ILE A 41 -6.80 12.19 4.92
C ILE A 41 -5.34 12.40 5.36
N ASP A 42 -5.10 12.53 6.66
CA ASP A 42 -3.77 12.85 7.17
C ASP A 42 -2.73 11.72 7.01
N MET A 43 -3.18 10.48 6.77
CA MET A 43 -2.32 9.30 6.68
C MET A 43 -2.38 8.58 5.34
N VAL A 44 -2.89 9.22 4.29
CA VAL A 44 -3.07 8.61 2.96
C VAL A 44 -1.76 8.07 2.38
N HIS A 45 -0.67 8.79 2.56
CA HIS A 45 0.64 8.39 2.05
C HIS A 45 1.42 7.51 3.01
N GLU A 46 1.32 7.77 4.31
CA GLU A 46 2.05 7.07 5.36
C GLU A 46 1.36 5.78 5.81
N GLY A 47 0.06 5.67 5.58
CA GLY A 47 -0.75 4.52 6.00
C GLY A 47 -0.22 3.17 5.50
N ARG A 48 0.34 3.12 4.28
CA ARG A 48 0.96 1.91 3.73
C ARG A 48 2.16 1.42 4.57
N TYR A 49 2.97 2.33 5.09
CA TYR A 49 4.10 1.98 5.96
C TYR A 49 3.60 1.50 7.32
N LEU A 50 2.58 2.18 7.88
CA LEU A 50 1.96 1.78 9.13
C LEU A 50 1.36 0.37 9.04
N MET A 51 0.64 0.05 7.97
CA MET A 51 0.09 -1.29 7.73
C MET A 51 1.19 -2.35 7.64
N GLU A 52 2.31 -2.05 6.99
CA GLU A 52 3.43 -2.98 6.85
C GLU A 52 4.14 -3.23 8.19
N ILE A 53 4.39 -2.17 8.97
CA ILE A 53 4.96 -2.27 10.33
C ILE A 53 4.04 -3.09 11.24
N HIS A 54 2.72 -2.93 11.10
CA HIS A 54 1.73 -3.70 11.86
C HIS A 54 1.73 -5.18 11.49
N LYS A 55 1.83 -5.50 10.19
CA LYS A 55 1.80 -6.88 9.69
C LYS A 55 3.08 -7.64 9.98
N LYS A 56 4.23 -6.98 9.85
CA LYS A 56 5.56 -7.58 10.01
C LYS A 56 6.21 -7.06 11.27
N LYS A 57 6.56 -7.94 12.17
CA LYS A 57 7.33 -7.60 13.38
C LYS A 57 8.79 -7.35 13.01
N ASN A 58 9.44 -6.48 13.79
CA ASN A 58 10.89 -6.26 13.71
C ASN A 58 11.40 -5.68 12.39
N LEU A 59 10.64 -4.80 11.75
CA LEU A 59 11.11 -4.04 10.61
C LEU A 59 11.98 -2.86 11.04
N SER A 60 13.09 -2.65 10.33
CA SER A 60 13.88 -1.42 10.41
C SER A 60 13.46 -0.43 9.32
N GLN A 61 13.96 0.81 9.42
CA GLN A 61 13.80 1.81 8.37
C GLN A 61 14.38 1.33 7.02
N ASP A 62 15.50 0.63 7.04
CA ASP A 62 16.14 0.10 5.82
C ASP A 62 15.30 -1.02 5.18
N ASP A 63 14.67 -1.87 6.01
CA ASP A 63 13.74 -2.89 5.51
C ASP A 63 12.54 -2.25 4.78
N LEU A 64 11.96 -1.18 5.35
CA LEU A 64 10.88 -0.44 4.69
C LEU A 64 11.34 0.20 3.37
N ALA A 65 12.54 0.78 3.35
CA ALA A 65 13.11 1.35 2.13
C ALA A 65 13.21 0.30 1.01
N GLY A 66 13.69 -0.91 1.36
CA GLY A 66 13.76 -2.04 0.43
C GLY A 66 12.39 -2.54 -0.02
N ILE A 67 11.44 -2.73 0.91
CA ILE A 67 10.09 -3.22 0.60
C ILE A 67 9.35 -2.29 -0.37
N PHE A 68 9.48 -0.97 -0.17
CA PHE A 68 8.73 0.01 -0.97
C PHE A 68 9.54 0.62 -2.13
N GLY A 69 10.80 0.22 -2.33
CA GLY A 69 11.66 0.78 -3.37
C GLY A 69 11.84 2.30 -3.23
N GLN A 70 11.89 2.81 -2.00
CA GLN A 70 11.96 4.24 -1.69
C GLN A 70 13.32 4.61 -1.09
N SER A 71 13.73 5.88 -1.28
CA SER A 71 14.94 6.38 -0.65
C SER A 71 14.81 6.39 0.88
N LYS A 72 15.94 6.20 1.58
CA LYS A 72 16.01 6.29 3.05
C LYS A 72 15.45 7.62 3.58
N GLY A 73 15.69 8.72 2.85
CA GLY A 73 15.15 10.04 3.20
C GLY A 73 13.63 10.13 3.11
N THR A 74 13.04 9.53 2.08
CA THR A 74 11.58 9.45 1.93
C THR A 74 10.96 8.67 3.08
N ILE A 75 11.52 7.50 3.41
CA ILE A 75 11.05 6.68 4.54
C ILE A 75 11.24 7.41 5.87
N ALA A 76 12.39 8.06 6.09
CA ALA A 76 12.65 8.81 7.32
C ALA A 76 11.61 9.93 7.55
N LYS A 77 11.25 10.66 6.48
CA LYS A 77 10.21 11.70 6.54
C LYS A 77 8.83 11.12 6.90
N ALA A 78 8.47 10.01 6.28
CA ALA A 78 7.20 9.34 6.56
C ALA A 78 7.14 8.79 7.99
N LEU A 79 8.23 8.16 8.45
CA LEU A 79 8.33 7.64 9.81
C LEU A 79 8.23 8.75 10.85
N ARG A 80 8.91 9.90 10.64
CA ARG A 80 8.79 11.05 11.55
C ARG A 80 7.34 11.47 11.70
N LYS A 81 6.58 11.57 10.61
CA LYS A 81 5.16 11.91 10.67
C LYS A 81 4.33 10.88 11.45
N LEU A 82 4.64 9.59 11.32
CA LEU A 82 3.99 8.52 12.08
C LEU A 82 4.36 8.58 13.58
N GLU A 83 5.62 8.89 13.89
CA GLU A 83 6.12 9.07 15.27
C GLU A 83 5.49 10.31 15.92
N ASP A 84 5.48 11.46 15.22
CA ASP A 84 4.90 12.73 15.71
C ASP A 84 3.39 12.61 16.04
N ASN A 85 2.70 11.70 15.35
CA ASN A 85 1.28 11.40 15.59
C ASN A 85 1.07 10.22 16.57
N ASP A 86 2.13 9.68 17.18
CA ASP A 86 2.08 8.57 18.13
C ASP A 86 1.48 7.28 17.53
N TYR A 87 1.76 6.99 16.26
CA TYR A 87 1.35 5.74 15.61
C TYR A 87 2.45 4.68 15.59
N VAL A 88 3.72 5.10 15.58
CA VAL A 88 4.90 4.24 15.54
C VAL A 88 5.90 4.71 16.59
N GLU A 89 6.59 3.78 17.19
CA GLU A 89 7.72 3.99 18.09
C GLU A 89 8.97 3.25 17.58
N ARG A 90 10.14 3.77 17.90
CA ARG A 90 11.42 3.10 17.67
C ARG A 90 11.87 2.42 18.93
N ILE A 91 12.14 1.14 18.85
CA ILE A 91 12.73 0.37 19.94
C ILE A 91 14.16 -0.06 19.57
N ILE A 92 15.04 -0.07 20.56
CA ILE A 92 16.41 -0.56 20.34
C ILE A 92 16.36 -2.07 20.13
N ASP A 93 17.03 -2.57 19.08
CA ASP A 93 17.21 -4.00 18.89
C ASP A 93 18.13 -4.56 19.99
N GLU A 94 17.63 -5.51 20.77
CA GLU A 94 18.38 -6.13 21.88
C GLU A 94 19.66 -6.83 21.40
N ASN A 95 19.65 -7.34 20.17
CA ASN A 95 20.80 -8.02 19.55
C ASN A 95 21.76 -7.05 18.85
N ASN A 96 21.31 -5.85 18.52
CA ASN A 96 22.13 -4.83 17.85
C ASN A 96 21.74 -3.41 18.28
N ARG A 97 22.37 -2.91 19.34
CA ARG A 97 22.07 -1.58 19.92
C ARG A 97 22.23 -0.39 18.96
N ARG A 98 22.83 -0.60 17.79
CA ARG A 98 22.95 0.44 16.74
C ARG A 98 21.77 0.42 15.77
N LYS A 99 20.89 -0.59 15.87
CA LYS A 99 19.72 -0.76 15.01
C LYS A 99 18.43 -0.48 15.77
N TYR A 100 17.58 0.34 15.19
CA TYR A 100 16.22 0.57 15.72
C TYR A 100 15.24 -0.28 14.94
N MET A 101 14.32 -0.90 15.67
CA MET A 101 13.18 -1.61 15.12
C MET A 101 11.93 -0.76 15.27
N LEU A 102 11.05 -0.83 14.29
CA LEU A 102 9.80 -0.11 14.26
C LEU A 102 8.70 -0.96 14.87
N LYS A 103 7.88 -0.33 15.70
CA LYS A 103 6.73 -0.96 16.32
C LYS A 103 5.54 -0.02 16.30
N THR A 104 4.35 -0.56 16.06
CA THR A 104 3.12 0.21 16.22
C THR A 104 2.80 0.41 17.69
N THR A 105 2.37 1.62 18.06
CA THR A 105 1.74 1.89 19.35
C THR A 105 0.33 1.31 19.38
N LYS A 106 -0.33 1.29 20.54
CA LYS A 106 -1.76 0.91 20.62
C LYS A 106 -2.66 1.77 19.72
N LYS A 107 -2.33 3.05 19.58
CA LYS A 107 -3.02 3.98 18.69
C LYS A 107 -2.74 3.63 17.23
N GLY A 108 -1.49 3.33 16.90
CA GLY A 108 -1.08 2.89 15.57
C GLY A 108 -1.71 1.57 15.15
N GLU A 109 -1.80 0.59 16.05
CA GLU A 109 -2.46 -0.69 15.79
C GLU A 109 -3.93 -0.51 15.39
N LYS A 110 -4.68 0.32 16.14
CA LYS A 110 -6.08 0.62 15.83
C LYS A 110 -6.23 1.24 14.44
N LEU A 111 -5.37 2.21 14.11
CA LEU A 111 -5.40 2.85 12.80
C LEU A 111 -4.99 1.87 11.70
N ALA A 112 -3.97 1.04 11.90
CA ALA A 112 -3.52 0.05 10.93
C ALA A 112 -4.64 -0.95 10.59
N VAL A 113 -5.36 -1.45 11.60
CA VAL A 113 -6.52 -2.34 11.41
C VAL A 113 -7.60 -1.67 10.57
N LEU A 114 -7.97 -0.44 10.89
CA LEU A 114 -8.97 0.32 10.11
C LEU A 114 -8.54 0.53 8.65
N LEU A 115 -7.26 0.81 8.41
CA LEU A 115 -6.72 0.99 7.05
C LEU A 115 -6.72 -0.33 6.26
N ILE A 116 -6.43 -1.45 6.92
CA ILE A 116 -6.47 -2.79 6.32
C ILE A 116 -7.91 -3.17 5.97
N GLU A 117 -8.86 -2.93 6.87
CA GLU A 117 -10.29 -3.18 6.62
C GLU A 117 -10.81 -2.35 5.44
N ASP A 118 -10.45 -1.07 5.36
CA ASP A 118 -10.80 -0.19 4.26
C ASP A 118 -10.20 -0.64 2.93
N LEU A 119 -8.96 -1.13 2.93
CA LEU A 119 -8.34 -1.71 1.75
C LEU A 119 -9.10 -2.95 1.29
N ASN A 120 -9.38 -3.88 2.21
CA ASN A 120 -10.10 -5.11 1.90
C ASN A 120 -11.53 -4.84 1.41
N GLU A 121 -12.23 -3.86 1.99
CA GLU A 121 -13.55 -3.45 1.54
C GLU A 121 -13.52 -2.89 0.11
N TRP A 122 -12.54 -2.03 -0.17
CA TRP A 122 -12.37 -1.49 -1.51
C TRP A 122 -12.03 -2.59 -2.52
N GLU A 123 -11.12 -3.52 -2.20
CA GLU A 123 -10.75 -4.64 -3.07
C GLU A 123 -11.97 -5.51 -3.41
N ARG A 124 -12.81 -5.82 -2.42
CA ARG A 124 -14.09 -6.52 -2.65
C ARG A 124 -15.04 -5.71 -3.54
N SER A 125 -15.14 -4.40 -3.29
CA SER A 125 -16.06 -3.52 -4.03
C SER A 125 -15.72 -3.39 -5.51
N VAL A 126 -14.46 -3.59 -5.88
CA VAL A 126 -13.99 -3.53 -7.27
C VAL A 126 -13.70 -4.90 -7.89
N GLY A 127 -13.94 -6.00 -7.16
CA GLY A 127 -13.80 -7.37 -7.65
C GLY A 127 -12.34 -7.87 -7.72
N ILE A 128 -11.39 -7.28 -6.99
CA ILE A 128 -10.00 -7.76 -6.94
C ILE A 128 -9.92 -9.12 -6.24
N ASP A 129 -10.75 -9.35 -5.25
CA ASP A 129 -10.84 -10.63 -4.53
C ASP A 129 -11.39 -11.77 -5.40
N GLU A 130 -12.19 -11.46 -6.42
CA GLU A 130 -12.73 -12.41 -7.38
C GLU A 130 -11.71 -12.88 -8.43
N LEU A 131 -10.54 -12.23 -8.54
CA LEU A 131 -9.48 -12.65 -9.44
C LEU A 131 -9.01 -14.07 -9.08
N ASP A 132 -8.89 -14.93 -10.10
CA ASP A 132 -8.35 -16.28 -9.94
C ASP A 132 -6.86 -16.29 -9.54
N ASP A 133 -6.40 -17.39 -8.99
CA ASP A 133 -5.01 -17.53 -8.54
C ASP A 133 -4.00 -17.41 -9.68
N ASN A 134 -4.34 -17.81 -10.90
CA ASN A 134 -3.45 -17.68 -12.05
C ASN A 134 -3.23 -16.20 -12.37
N THR A 135 -4.29 -15.40 -12.43
CA THR A 135 -4.22 -13.95 -12.66
C THR A 135 -3.42 -13.24 -11.56
N LYS A 136 -3.68 -13.57 -10.28
CA LYS A 136 -2.91 -13.05 -9.14
C LYS A 136 -1.42 -13.40 -9.25
N ASN A 137 -1.09 -14.64 -9.66
CA ASN A 137 0.29 -15.09 -9.81
C ASN A 137 0.99 -14.42 -11.01
N GLN A 138 0.29 -14.17 -12.11
CA GLN A 138 0.84 -13.41 -13.24
C GLN A 138 1.20 -11.97 -12.83
N LEU A 139 0.33 -11.28 -12.10
CA LEU A 139 0.62 -9.94 -11.57
C LEU A 139 1.85 -9.94 -10.65
N LYS A 140 1.98 -10.94 -9.76
CA LYS A 140 3.16 -11.09 -8.90
C LYS A 140 4.44 -11.31 -9.70
N LYS A 141 4.40 -12.09 -10.79
CA LYS A 141 5.55 -12.30 -11.69
C LYS A 141 5.95 -11.00 -12.37
N ILE A 142 4.98 -10.23 -12.87
CA ILE A 142 5.23 -8.93 -13.51
C ILE A 142 5.88 -7.97 -12.51
N ALA A 143 5.36 -7.89 -11.28
CA ALA A 143 5.92 -7.05 -10.23
C ALA A 143 7.39 -7.42 -9.93
N ARG A 144 7.71 -8.72 -9.74
CA ARG A 144 9.09 -9.16 -9.50
C ARG A 144 10.03 -8.81 -10.64
N ARG A 145 9.64 -9.08 -11.90
CA ARG A 145 10.44 -8.76 -13.08
C ARG A 145 10.70 -7.26 -13.21
N SER A 146 9.71 -6.43 -12.86
CA SER A 146 9.89 -4.98 -12.88
C SER A 146 10.92 -4.49 -11.85
N GLU A 147 11.06 -5.17 -10.71
CA GLU A 147 12.12 -4.89 -9.72
C GLU A 147 13.49 -5.39 -10.19
N GLU A 148 13.53 -6.54 -10.87
CA GLU A 148 14.78 -7.10 -11.41
C GLU A 148 15.41 -6.16 -12.44
N LEU A 149 14.62 -5.55 -13.32
CA LEU A 149 15.10 -4.58 -14.30
C LEU A 149 15.77 -3.33 -13.68
N LEU A 150 15.44 -2.99 -12.43
CA LEU A 150 16.07 -1.87 -11.71
C LEU A 150 17.40 -2.23 -11.02
N LYS A 151 17.78 -3.52 -11.01
CA LYS A 151 19.00 -4.03 -10.37
C LYS A 151 20.10 -4.32 -11.36
N GLU A 152 19.80 -4.24 -12.67
CA GLU A 152 20.76 -4.53 -13.76
C GLU A 152 21.64 -3.33 -14.14
N ASP A 153 21.53 -2.18 -13.43
CA ASP A 153 22.40 -1.01 -13.50
C ASP A 153 23.34 -1.00 -12.28
#